data_ba18a42d0cfde17eef440ae9de7c725d
#
_entry.id   ba18a42d0cfde17eef440ae9de7c725d
#
_cell.length_a   1.000
_cell.length_b   1.000
_cell.length_c   1.000
_cell.angle_alpha   90.00
_cell.angle_beta   90.00
_cell.angle_gamma   90.00
#
_symmetry.space_group_name_H-M   'P 1'
#
loop_
_entity.id
_entity.type
_entity.pdbx_description
1 polymer ?
#
loop_
_entity_poly.entity_id
_entity_poly.type
_entity_poly.pdbx_seq_one_letter_code
_entity_poly.pdbx_strand_id
1 'polypeptide(L)'
;MKRILFAVAIVIAAVSCNNGPKTNAEKTAAYEAEMQKIMDEYREAADPEAAEEVAIQKIVEVSLATMKKYPNDTVALTALQECYYYADPLELKDAIARLGDDVKDHPLVKRVSDGLEAKVTTCEGQPFVDFTVEHVLGENPDGTLITEERKLSDYVGKGKYMLVDFWSPWCPPCKAELPNIVNVYNKYHGDKFDILSVAVWEESRGMNWRNTIDTAVVYGITWNQMNNGHQEPASLYGIDGIPHVILFGPDGTIVKRELRGKALEDAVAAIAK
;
A
#
# COMPACT_ATOMS: atom_id res chain seq x y z
N MET A 1 9.59 -11.65 2.74
CA MET A 1 10.84 -11.14 3.35
C MET A 1 11.78 -10.63 2.25
N LYS A 2 11.74 -9.33 1.96
CA LYS A 2 12.75 -8.69 1.11
C LYS A 2 13.85 -8.19 2.03
N ARG A 3 15.04 -8.80 1.92
CA ARG A 3 16.25 -8.32 2.62
C ARG A 3 16.63 -6.96 2.01
N ILE A 4 16.45 -5.90 2.79
CA ILE A 4 17.03 -4.59 2.50
C ILE A 4 18.52 -4.71 2.86
N LEU A 5 19.38 -4.79 1.86
CA LEU A 5 20.83 -4.79 2.03
C LEU A 5 21.30 -3.32 1.97
N PHE A 6 21.49 -2.73 3.14
CA PHE A 6 22.22 -1.47 3.25
C PHE A 6 23.75 -1.75 3.24
N ALA A 7 24.43 -1.22 2.25
CA ALA A 7 25.89 -1.15 2.27
C ALA A 7 26.27 0.15 3.00
N VAL A 8 26.57 0.04 4.30
CA VAL A 8 27.04 1.18 5.10
C VAL A 8 28.54 1.32 4.96
N ALA A 9 28.99 2.40 4.32
CA ALA A 9 30.37 2.85 4.40
C ALA A 9 30.53 3.67 5.70
N ILE A 10 31.22 3.12 6.69
CA ILE A 10 31.48 3.81 7.96
C ILE A 10 32.51 4.90 7.71
N VAL A 11 32.08 6.15 7.72
CA VAL A 11 32.94 7.32 7.85
C VAL A 11 32.84 7.82 9.29
N ILE A 12 33.87 7.54 10.11
CA ILE A 12 33.97 8.09 11.47
C ILE A 12 34.41 9.54 11.34
N ALA A 13 33.48 10.48 11.48
CA ALA A 13 33.75 11.89 11.64
C ALA A 13 33.70 12.25 13.14
N ALA A 14 34.79 12.77 13.67
CA ALA A 14 34.91 13.22 15.04
C ALA A 14 33.94 14.38 15.34
N VAL A 15 33.05 14.18 16.31
CA VAL A 15 32.08 15.19 16.78
C VAL A 15 32.78 16.26 17.61
N SER A 16 32.89 17.46 17.06
CA SER A 16 33.22 18.66 17.77
C SER A 16 31.97 19.27 18.39
N CYS A 17 31.96 19.52 19.70
CA CYS A 17 30.84 20.11 20.42
C CYS A 17 30.45 21.50 19.90
N ASN A 18 29.17 21.74 19.75
CA ASN A 18 28.46 23.02 19.69
C ASN A 18 28.00 23.62 18.37
N ASN A 19 28.01 22.89 17.23
CA ASN A 19 27.22 23.28 16.05
C ASN A 19 26.70 22.01 15.37
N GLY A 20 25.38 21.91 15.15
CA GLY A 20 24.78 20.80 14.37
C GLY A 20 25.42 20.64 12.98
N PRO A 21 25.10 19.55 12.24
CA PRO A 21 25.72 19.24 10.96
C PRO A 21 25.55 20.40 9.96
N LYS A 22 26.65 20.85 9.36
CA LYS A 22 26.71 22.05 8.48
C LYS A 22 26.68 21.68 7.01
N THR A 23 27.37 20.63 6.64
CA THR A 23 27.45 20.17 5.26
C THR A 23 26.38 19.13 4.94
N ASN A 24 26.04 18.96 3.67
CA ASN A 24 25.12 17.90 3.24
C ASN A 24 25.62 16.50 3.68
N ALA A 25 26.94 16.24 3.57
CA ALA A 25 27.53 14.98 4.01
C ALA A 25 27.36 14.74 5.52
N GLU A 26 27.57 15.77 6.35
CA GLU A 26 27.36 15.66 7.79
C GLU A 26 25.90 15.47 8.17
N LYS A 27 24.97 16.13 7.45
CA LYS A 27 23.51 15.96 7.65
C LYS A 27 23.06 14.55 7.27
N THR A 28 23.54 14.03 6.12
CA THR A 28 23.26 12.67 5.69
C THR A 28 23.83 11.64 6.67
N ALA A 29 25.07 11.79 7.09
CA ALA A 29 25.68 10.89 8.09
C ALA A 29 24.93 10.89 9.44
N ALA A 30 24.45 12.05 9.89
CA ALA A 30 23.66 12.15 11.13
C ALA A 30 22.29 11.46 10.97
N TYR A 31 21.65 11.61 9.82
CA TYR A 31 20.40 10.91 9.50
C TYR A 31 20.58 9.39 9.43
N GLU A 32 21.61 8.92 8.71
CA GLU A 32 21.94 7.50 8.61
C GLU A 32 22.26 6.86 9.96
N ALA A 33 22.95 7.60 10.85
CA ALA A 33 23.23 7.14 12.21
C ALA A 33 21.94 6.95 13.04
N GLU A 34 20.94 7.84 12.88
CA GLU A 34 19.65 7.69 13.55
C GLU A 34 18.86 6.50 12.97
N MET A 35 18.88 6.31 11.64
CA MET A 35 18.28 5.13 10.99
C MET A 35 18.92 3.84 11.49
N GLN A 36 20.24 3.80 11.57
CA GLN A 36 20.98 2.64 12.09
C GLN A 36 20.56 2.30 13.53
N LYS A 37 20.41 3.30 14.39
CA LYS A 37 19.96 3.11 15.78
C LYS A 37 18.55 2.49 15.83
N ILE A 38 17.60 2.97 15.00
CA ILE A 38 16.25 2.40 14.91
C ILE A 38 16.32 0.93 14.48
N MET A 39 17.16 0.61 13.50
CA MET A 39 17.32 -0.76 13.00
C MET A 39 18.01 -1.68 14.03
N ASP A 40 18.93 -1.16 14.84
CA ASP A 40 19.56 -1.93 15.91
C ASP A 40 18.55 -2.24 17.03
N GLU A 41 17.75 -1.24 17.45
CA GLU A 41 16.64 -1.44 18.40
C GLU A 41 15.63 -2.51 17.89
N TYR A 42 15.30 -2.49 16.61
CA TYR A 42 14.44 -3.50 15.97
C TYR A 42 15.05 -4.90 16.03
N ARG A 43 16.35 -5.03 15.72
CA ARG A 43 17.05 -6.33 15.71
C ARG A 43 17.19 -6.95 17.10
N GLU A 44 17.28 -6.13 18.14
CA GLU A 44 17.42 -6.56 19.54
C GLU A 44 16.07 -6.82 20.23
N ALA A 45 14.96 -6.53 19.56
CA ALA A 45 13.63 -6.69 20.13
C ALA A 45 13.26 -8.15 20.37
N ALA A 46 12.64 -8.41 21.51
CA ALA A 46 12.18 -9.76 21.89
C ALA A 46 10.95 -10.22 21.09
N ASP A 47 10.16 -9.28 20.58
CA ASP A 47 9.01 -9.48 19.71
C ASP A 47 9.23 -8.77 18.38
N PRO A 48 9.71 -9.46 17.33
CA PRO A 48 10.01 -8.85 16.05
C PRO A 48 8.79 -8.28 15.31
N GLU A 49 7.60 -8.87 15.48
CA GLU A 49 6.39 -8.43 14.80
C GLU A 49 5.90 -7.09 15.35
N ALA A 50 5.82 -6.96 16.67
CA ALA A 50 5.49 -5.68 17.33
C ALA A 50 6.58 -4.62 17.12
N ALA A 51 7.84 -5.02 17.06
CA ALA A 51 8.97 -4.11 16.85
C ALA A 51 9.04 -3.56 15.42
N GLU A 52 8.58 -4.32 14.41
CA GLU A 52 8.57 -3.88 13.01
C GLU A 52 7.67 -2.64 12.84
N GLU A 53 6.46 -2.66 13.38
CA GLU A 53 5.54 -1.52 13.31
C GLU A 53 6.13 -0.28 13.99
N VAL A 54 6.71 -0.45 15.17
CA VAL A 54 7.35 0.64 15.92
C VAL A 54 8.55 1.21 15.16
N ALA A 55 9.37 0.36 14.54
CA ALA A 55 10.50 0.80 13.73
C ALA A 55 10.07 1.59 12.50
N ILE A 56 9.03 1.11 11.78
CA ILE A 56 8.46 1.81 10.63
C ILE A 56 7.95 3.20 11.03
N GLN A 57 7.19 3.30 12.13
CA GLN A 57 6.68 4.59 12.62
C GLN A 57 7.82 5.56 12.95
N LYS A 58 8.88 5.10 13.63
CA LYS A 58 10.06 5.93 13.93
C LYS A 58 10.80 6.38 12.66
N ILE A 59 10.98 5.49 11.67
CA ILE A 59 11.59 5.81 10.39
C ILE A 59 10.81 6.91 9.68
N VAL A 60 9.49 6.81 9.62
CA VAL A 60 8.63 7.82 9.00
C VAL A 60 8.75 9.16 9.73
N GLU A 61 8.63 9.15 11.06
CA GLU A 61 8.72 10.37 11.89
C GLU A 61 10.06 11.10 11.69
N VAL A 62 11.17 10.38 11.80
CA VAL A 62 12.52 10.96 11.64
C VAL A 62 12.74 11.46 10.21
N SER A 63 12.23 10.75 9.23
CA SER A 63 12.35 11.13 7.81
C SER A 63 11.58 12.40 7.50
N LEU A 64 10.30 12.47 7.87
CA LEU A 64 9.47 13.68 7.69
C LEU A 64 10.04 14.89 8.44
N ALA A 65 10.54 14.68 9.68
CA ALA A 65 11.22 15.73 10.45
C ALA A 65 12.50 16.21 9.75
N THR A 66 13.27 15.30 9.13
CA THR A 66 14.50 15.62 8.38
C THR A 66 14.19 16.41 7.12
N MET A 67 13.17 16.03 6.34
CA MET A 67 12.70 16.79 5.19
C MET A 67 12.29 18.21 5.57
N LYS A 68 11.54 18.37 6.67
CA LYS A 68 11.12 19.68 7.19
C LYS A 68 12.30 20.53 7.65
N LYS A 69 13.30 19.92 8.27
CA LYS A 69 14.47 20.63 8.81
C LYS A 69 15.47 21.06 7.75
N TYR A 70 15.60 20.29 6.67
CA TYR A 70 16.59 20.47 5.63
C TYR A 70 15.98 20.45 4.21
N PRO A 71 15.01 21.33 3.91
CA PRO A 71 14.19 21.21 2.68
C PRO A 71 14.98 21.44 1.38
N ASN A 72 16.16 22.10 1.46
CA ASN A 72 17.01 22.39 0.30
C ASN A 72 18.23 21.44 0.17
N ASP A 73 18.37 20.49 1.07
CA ASP A 73 19.56 19.65 1.14
C ASP A 73 19.27 18.23 0.60
N THR A 74 20.29 17.58 0.05
CA THR A 74 20.17 16.21 -0.48
C THR A 74 19.76 15.18 0.58
N VAL A 75 19.99 15.44 1.87
CA VAL A 75 19.49 14.58 2.95
C VAL A 75 17.96 14.46 2.95
N ALA A 76 17.23 15.49 2.46
CA ALA A 76 15.78 15.41 2.30
C ALA A 76 15.37 14.36 1.26
N LEU A 77 16.18 14.15 0.23
CA LEU A 77 15.95 13.10 -0.77
C LEU A 77 16.19 11.71 -0.19
N THR A 78 17.23 11.55 0.63
CA THR A 78 17.50 10.31 1.36
C THR A 78 16.34 9.99 2.29
N ALA A 79 15.89 10.99 3.06
CA ALA A 79 14.73 10.83 3.96
C ALA A 79 13.44 10.49 3.21
N LEU A 80 13.17 11.15 2.07
CA LEU A 80 12.03 10.84 1.21
C LEU A 80 12.06 9.39 0.74
N GLN A 81 13.23 8.89 0.33
CA GLN A 81 13.38 7.52 -0.16
C GLN A 81 13.08 6.48 0.93
N GLU A 82 13.41 6.76 2.19
CA GLU A 82 13.16 5.84 3.30
C GLU A 82 11.69 5.82 3.74
N CYS A 83 10.96 6.94 3.63
CA CYS A 83 9.62 7.03 4.19
C CYS A 83 8.46 6.99 3.17
N TYR A 84 8.70 7.24 1.87
CA TYR A 84 7.61 7.47 0.90
C TYR A 84 6.61 6.32 0.78
N TYR A 85 7.01 5.12 1.11
CA TYR A 85 6.15 3.93 1.05
C TYR A 85 5.23 3.78 2.25
N TYR A 86 5.70 4.23 3.43
CA TYR A 86 5.03 4.01 4.71
C TYR A 86 4.38 5.26 5.29
N ALA A 87 4.77 6.44 4.83
CA ALA A 87 4.23 7.71 5.33
C ALA A 87 2.77 7.89 4.95
N ASP A 88 2.01 8.54 5.84
CA ASP A 88 0.65 9.00 5.51
C ASP A 88 0.68 9.87 4.24
N PRO A 89 -0.18 9.62 3.26
CA PRO A 89 -0.16 10.33 1.99
C PRO A 89 -0.33 11.85 2.12
N LEU A 90 -1.13 12.33 3.08
CA LEU A 90 -1.35 13.77 3.29
C LEU A 90 -0.14 14.42 3.93
N GLU A 91 0.47 13.76 4.93
CA GLU A 91 1.70 14.24 5.57
C GLU A 91 2.87 14.26 4.57
N LEU A 92 2.99 13.24 3.73
CA LEU A 92 4.01 13.16 2.70
C LEU A 92 3.81 14.25 1.63
N LYS A 93 2.58 14.51 1.19
CA LYS A 93 2.25 15.60 0.26
C LYS A 93 2.66 16.96 0.83
N ASP A 94 2.34 17.23 2.10
CA ASP A 94 2.75 18.46 2.79
C ASP A 94 4.29 18.56 2.90
N ALA A 95 4.97 17.48 3.24
CA ALA A 95 6.43 17.45 3.33
C ALA A 95 7.10 17.73 1.98
N ILE A 96 6.61 17.11 0.89
CA ILE A 96 7.10 17.34 -0.48
C ILE A 96 6.84 18.77 -0.93
N ALA A 97 5.66 19.33 -0.64
CA ALA A 97 5.32 20.72 -1.01
C ALA A 97 6.24 21.77 -0.36
N ARG A 98 6.93 21.43 0.73
CA ARG A 98 7.88 22.29 1.44
C ARG A 98 9.32 22.15 0.96
N LEU A 99 9.61 21.19 0.07
CA LEU A 99 10.95 21.03 -0.48
C LEU A 99 11.34 22.27 -1.29
N GLY A 100 12.58 22.67 -1.13
CA GLY A 100 13.11 23.85 -1.79
C GLY A 100 13.59 23.59 -3.20
N ASP A 101 13.94 24.67 -3.89
CA ASP A 101 14.24 24.67 -5.32
C ASP A 101 15.41 23.77 -5.71
N ASP A 102 16.36 23.54 -4.80
CA ASP A 102 17.54 22.72 -5.06
C ASP A 102 17.22 21.20 -5.17
N VAL A 103 16.09 20.75 -4.61
CA VAL A 103 15.73 19.33 -4.56
C VAL A 103 14.36 19.00 -5.16
N LYS A 104 13.44 19.95 -5.25
CA LYS A 104 12.04 19.70 -5.71
C LYS A 104 11.95 19.13 -7.13
N ASP A 105 12.90 19.48 -8.00
CA ASP A 105 12.95 19.02 -9.39
C ASP A 105 13.67 17.68 -9.56
N HIS A 106 14.14 17.07 -8.47
CA HIS A 106 14.83 15.79 -8.52
C HIS A 106 13.91 14.68 -9.03
N PRO A 107 14.40 13.73 -9.87
CA PRO A 107 13.58 12.64 -10.42
C PRO A 107 12.85 11.80 -9.37
N LEU A 108 13.44 11.60 -8.20
CA LEU A 108 12.80 10.91 -7.08
C LEU A 108 11.54 11.65 -6.60
N VAL A 109 11.62 12.98 -6.42
CA VAL A 109 10.49 13.80 -5.98
C VAL A 109 9.37 13.74 -6.99
N LYS A 110 9.68 13.91 -8.29
CA LYS A 110 8.68 13.79 -9.37
C LYS A 110 8.00 12.44 -9.38
N ARG A 111 8.77 11.35 -9.33
CA ARG A 111 8.23 9.98 -9.32
C ARG A 111 7.30 9.74 -8.12
N VAL A 112 7.70 10.19 -6.92
CA VAL A 112 6.87 10.02 -5.72
C VAL A 112 5.62 10.90 -5.82
N SER A 113 5.74 12.15 -6.29
CA SER A 113 4.60 13.05 -6.46
C SER A 113 3.57 12.53 -7.46
N ASP A 114 4.01 11.95 -8.58
CA ASP A 114 3.11 11.39 -9.61
C ASP A 114 2.25 10.25 -9.06
N GLY A 115 2.79 9.39 -8.17
CA GLY A 115 2.05 8.32 -7.52
C GLY A 115 1.22 8.78 -6.31
N LEU A 116 1.54 9.93 -5.73
CA LEU A 116 0.98 10.37 -4.46
C LEU A 116 -0.45 10.91 -4.59
N GLU A 117 -0.80 11.51 -5.74
CA GLU A 117 -2.14 12.08 -5.95
C GLU A 117 -3.24 11.01 -5.82
N ALA A 118 -3.04 9.85 -6.44
CA ALA A 118 -3.96 8.72 -6.31
C ALA A 118 -4.07 8.22 -4.86
N LYS A 119 -2.95 8.16 -4.13
CA LYS A 119 -2.94 7.79 -2.71
C LYS A 119 -3.68 8.80 -1.84
N VAL A 120 -3.53 10.10 -2.11
CA VAL A 120 -4.22 11.18 -1.38
C VAL A 120 -5.72 11.15 -1.62
N THR A 121 -6.14 10.96 -2.88
CA THR A 121 -7.57 10.91 -3.23
C THR A 121 -8.27 9.67 -2.72
N THR A 122 -7.51 8.62 -2.39
CA THR A 122 -8.03 7.34 -1.89
C THR A 122 -7.48 6.98 -0.51
N CYS A 123 -7.03 7.93 0.31
CA CYS A 123 -6.63 7.66 1.69
C CYS A 123 -7.84 7.43 2.60
N GLU A 124 -7.58 6.96 3.82
CA GLU A 124 -8.62 6.74 4.82
C GLU A 124 -9.42 8.02 5.09
N GLY A 125 -10.74 7.91 5.19
CA GLY A 125 -11.67 9.03 5.32
C GLY A 125 -12.14 9.66 4.00
N GLN A 126 -11.53 9.32 2.86
CA GLN A 126 -11.98 9.80 1.54
C GLN A 126 -13.10 8.92 0.97
N PRO A 127 -13.97 9.47 0.11
CA PRO A 127 -14.92 8.66 -0.64
C PRO A 127 -14.19 7.74 -1.62
N PHE A 128 -14.81 6.63 -1.98
CA PHE A 128 -14.26 5.76 -3.04
C PHE A 128 -14.19 6.48 -4.39
N VAL A 129 -13.22 6.09 -5.19
CA VAL A 129 -13.09 6.51 -6.59
C VAL A 129 -13.62 5.36 -7.45
N ASP A 130 -14.65 5.65 -8.25
CA ASP A 130 -15.28 4.63 -9.09
C ASP A 130 -14.38 4.21 -10.26
N PHE A 131 -14.47 2.96 -10.65
CA PHE A 131 -13.86 2.43 -11.87
C PHE A 131 -14.77 1.37 -12.50
N THR A 132 -14.56 1.13 -13.78
CA THR A 132 -15.27 0.11 -14.55
C THR A 132 -14.30 -0.96 -15.01
N VAL A 133 -14.69 -2.22 -14.86
CA VAL A 133 -13.96 -3.38 -15.35
C VAL A 133 -14.82 -4.10 -16.39
N GLU A 134 -14.25 -4.42 -17.53
CA GLU A 134 -14.86 -5.30 -18.52
C GLU A 134 -14.68 -6.77 -18.06
N HIS A 135 -15.58 -7.20 -17.17
CA HIS A 135 -15.53 -8.52 -16.55
C HIS A 135 -15.84 -9.62 -17.57
N VAL A 136 -14.96 -10.61 -17.66
CA VAL A 136 -15.12 -11.73 -18.58
C VAL A 136 -15.96 -12.83 -17.95
N LEU A 137 -17.07 -13.17 -18.60
CA LEU A 137 -17.99 -14.25 -18.24
C LEU A 137 -17.60 -15.58 -18.90
N GLY A 138 -16.95 -15.52 -20.05
CA GLY A 138 -16.61 -16.70 -20.84
C GLY A 138 -16.05 -16.36 -22.20
N GLU A 139 -16.00 -17.34 -23.06
CA GLU A 139 -15.48 -17.23 -24.42
C GLU A 139 -16.34 -18.03 -25.40
N ASN A 140 -16.61 -17.43 -26.54
CA ASN A 140 -17.29 -18.09 -27.65
C ASN A 140 -16.39 -19.11 -28.36
N PRO A 141 -16.93 -20.05 -29.14
CA PRO A 141 -16.14 -21.03 -29.90
C PRO A 141 -15.14 -20.41 -30.89
N ASP A 142 -15.36 -19.18 -31.32
CA ASP A 142 -14.48 -18.43 -32.22
C ASP A 142 -13.37 -17.66 -31.50
N GLY A 143 -13.30 -17.75 -30.14
CA GLY A 143 -12.30 -17.08 -29.32
C GLY A 143 -12.67 -15.67 -28.89
N THR A 144 -13.83 -15.15 -29.24
CA THR A 144 -14.32 -13.85 -28.76
C THR A 144 -14.78 -13.95 -27.30
N LEU A 145 -14.44 -12.96 -26.50
CA LEU A 145 -14.83 -12.93 -25.09
C LEU A 145 -16.29 -12.51 -24.95
N ILE A 146 -16.96 -13.13 -23.99
CA ILE A 146 -18.29 -12.72 -23.50
C ILE A 146 -18.03 -11.89 -22.25
N THR A 147 -18.34 -10.60 -22.31
CA THR A 147 -18.03 -9.65 -21.23
C THR A 147 -19.27 -8.91 -20.73
N GLU A 148 -19.16 -8.37 -19.53
CA GLU A 148 -20.11 -7.38 -18.99
C GLU A 148 -19.35 -6.29 -18.25
N GLU A 149 -19.84 -5.07 -18.28
CA GLU A 149 -19.31 -3.99 -17.46
C GLU A 149 -19.71 -4.19 -16.00
N ARG A 150 -18.72 -4.11 -15.09
CA ARG A 150 -18.92 -4.06 -13.65
C ARG A 150 -18.23 -2.81 -13.09
N LYS A 151 -18.94 -2.06 -12.27
CA LYS A 151 -18.43 -0.85 -11.62
C LYS A 151 -18.20 -1.12 -10.15
N LEU A 152 -17.18 -0.48 -9.57
CA LEU A 152 -16.98 -0.54 -8.13
C LEU A 152 -18.23 -0.01 -7.39
N SER A 153 -18.87 1.01 -7.94
CA SER A 153 -20.13 1.56 -7.45
C SER A 153 -21.32 0.59 -7.48
N ASP A 154 -21.24 -0.55 -8.15
CA ASP A 154 -22.28 -1.59 -8.06
C ASP A 154 -22.26 -2.29 -6.69
N TYR A 155 -21.14 -2.25 -5.98
CA TYR A 155 -20.89 -2.96 -4.74
C TYR A 155 -20.65 -2.04 -3.53
N VAL A 156 -19.85 -0.96 -3.72
CA VAL A 156 -19.46 -0.01 -2.66
C VAL A 156 -20.49 1.11 -2.54
N GLY A 157 -20.73 1.59 -1.30
CA GLY A 157 -21.69 2.66 -1.03
C GLY A 157 -23.16 2.19 -1.11
N LYS A 158 -23.43 0.91 -0.90
CA LYS A 158 -24.78 0.30 -0.98
C LYS A 158 -25.38 -0.01 0.40
N GLY A 159 -24.96 0.69 1.44
CA GLY A 159 -25.49 0.48 2.80
C GLY A 159 -24.85 -0.68 3.56
N LYS A 160 -23.85 -1.36 2.98
CA LYS A 160 -23.04 -2.40 3.61
C LYS A 160 -21.57 -2.00 3.65
N TYR A 161 -20.85 -2.50 4.64
CA TYR A 161 -19.39 -2.50 4.57
C TYR A 161 -18.94 -3.45 3.46
N MET A 162 -17.97 -3.01 2.68
CA MET A 162 -17.41 -3.80 1.59
C MET A 162 -15.90 -3.93 1.77
N LEU A 163 -15.40 -5.16 1.86
CA LEU A 163 -13.98 -5.45 1.79
C LEU A 163 -13.59 -5.68 0.33
N VAL A 164 -12.72 -4.86 -0.21
CA VAL A 164 -12.24 -5.01 -1.59
C VAL A 164 -10.81 -5.52 -1.57
N ASP A 165 -10.59 -6.72 -2.11
CA ASP A 165 -9.28 -7.37 -2.22
C ASP A 165 -8.73 -7.21 -3.65
N PHE A 166 -7.68 -6.40 -3.79
CA PHE A 166 -6.92 -6.28 -5.03
C PHE A 166 -5.83 -7.34 -5.06
N TRP A 167 -5.92 -8.26 -6.00
CA TRP A 167 -5.08 -9.46 -6.04
C TRP A 167 -4.75 -9.90 -7.47
N SER A 168 -3.96 -10.96 -7.61
CA SER A 168 -3.74 -11.62 -8.91
C SER A 168 -3.44 -13.12 -8.72
N PRO A 169 -3.83 -13.98 -9.67
CA PRO A 169 -3.60 -15.43 -9.59
C PRO A 169 -2.11 -15.82 -9.59
N TRP A 170 -1.24 -14.95 -10.10
CA TRP A 170 0.22 -15.18 -10.07
C TRP A 170 0.91 -14.72 -8.77
N CYS A 171 0.20 -14.05 -7.86
CA CYS A 171 0.75 -13.41 -6.66
C CYS A 171 0.84 -14.41 -5.48
N PRO A 172 2.02 -14.91 -5.09
CA PRO A 172 2.13 -15.86 -3.98
C PRO A 172 1.67 -15.27 -2.62
N PRO A 173 2.00 -14.00 -2.26
CA PRO A 173 1.49 -13.42 -1.00
C PRO A 173 -0.03 -13.29 -1.00
N CYS A 174 -0.66 -12.99 -2.16
CA CYS A 174 -2.12 -12.93 -2.26
C CYS A 174 -2.73 -14.31 -1.95
N LYS A 175 -2.19 -15.36 -2.56
CA LYS A 175 -2.65 -16.73 -2.30
C LYS A 175 -2.44 -17.17 -0.85
N ALA A 176 -1.42 -16.66 -0.18
CA ALA A 176 -1.21 -16.92 1.24
C ALA A 176 -2.26 -16.22 2.13
N GLU A 177 -2.78 -15.05 1.71
CA GLU A 177 -3.82 -14.30 2.44
C GLU A 177 -5.23 -14.83 2.17
N LEU A 178 -5.51 -15.43 1.00
CA LEU A 178 -6.85 -15.90 0.63
C LEU A 178 -7.53 -16.79 1.70
N PRO A 179 -6.86 -17.75 2.36
CA PRO A 179 -7.49 -18.53 3.41
C PRO A 179 -8.01 -17.69 4.58
N ASN A 180 -7.31 -16.61 4.94
CA ASN A 180 -7.76 -15.68 5.96
C ASN A 180 -9.00 -14.91 5.49
N ILE A 181 -9.00 -14.41 4.25
CA ILE A 181 -10.16 -13.71 3.65
C ILE A 181 -11.38 -14.64 3.58
N VAL A 182 -11.20 -15.91 3.19
CA VAL A 182 -12.27 -16.92 3.17
C VAL A 182 -12.84 -17.16 4.58
N ASN A 183 -11.99 -17.26 5.60
CA ASN A 183 -12.43 -17.39 7.00
C ASN A 183 -13.24 -16.17 7.45
N VAL A 184 -12.80 -14.95 7.12
CA VAL A 184 -13.52 -13.71 7.42
C VAL A 184 -14.87 -13.69 6.71
N TYR A 185 -14.91 -14.05 5.42
CA TYR A 185 -16.17 -14.16 4.68
C TYR A 185 -17.14 -15.13 5.33
N ASN A 186 -16.73 -16.35 5.58
CA ASN A 186 -17.57 -17.39 6.19
C ASN A 186 -18.12 -16.99 7.55
N LYS A 187 -17.38 -16.19 8.32
CA LYS A 187 -17.74 -15.76 9.66
C LYS A 187 -18.63 -14.52 9.72
N TYR A 188 -18.48 -13.60 8.79
CA TYR A 188 -19.04 -12.25 8.92
C TYR A 188 -19.95 -11.80 7.77
N HIS A 189 -19.95 -12.46 6.58
CA HIS A 189 -20.77 -12.03 5.46
C HIS A 189 -22.27 -12.07 5.81
N GLY A 190 -23.01 -11.10 5.27
CA GLY A 190 -24.44 -10.99 5.51
C GLY A 190 -25.01 -9.62 5.14
N ASP A 191 -26.01 -9.18 5.91
CA ASP A 191 -26.71 -7.92 5.61
C ASP A 191 -25.83 -6.68 5.82
N LYS A 192 -24.82 -6.77 6.70
CA LYS A 192 -23.96 -5.63 7.05
C LYS A 192 -22.60 -5.62 6.35
N PHE A 193 -22.12 -6.78 5.88
CA PHE A 193 -20.77 -6.94 5.37
C PHE A 193 -20.72 -7.90 4.18
N ASP A 194 -19.90 -7.58 3.18
CA ASP A 194 -19.61 -8.44 2.05
C ASP A 194 -18.18 -8.23 1.53
N ILE A 195 -17.74 -9.06 0.60
CA ILE A 195 -16.42 -9.00 -0.02
C ILE A 195 -16.56 -8.90 -1.54
N LEU A 196 -15.63 -8.17 -2.16
CA LEU A 196 -15.39 -8.11 -3.60
C LEU A 196 -13.90 -8.37 -3.86
N SER A 197 -13.55 -9.28 -4.75
CA SER A 197 -12.18 -9.40 -5.23
C SER A 197 -12.03 -8.75 -6.61
N VAL A 198 -10.98 -7.97 -6.79
CA VAL A 198 -10.62 -7.30 -8.04
C VAL A 198 -9.27 -7.83 -8.51
N ALA A 199 -9.26 -8.60 -9.59
CA ALA A 199 -8.02 -9.07 -10.17
C ALA A 199 -7.37 -7.97 -10.99
N VAL A 200 -6.10 -7.69 -10.68
CA VAL A 200 -5.28 -6.68 -11.34
C VAL A 200 -3.98 -7.28 -11.84
N TRP A 201 -3.40 -6.71 -12.90
CA TRP A 201 -2.11 -7.11 -13.46
C TRP A 201 -2.01 -8.58 -13.88
N GLU A 202 -3.11 -9.22 -14.24
CA GLU A 202 -3.14 -10.64 -14.64
C GLU A 202 -2.14 -10.90 -15.77
N GLU A 203 -2.12 -10.03 -16.77
CA GLU A 203 -1.28 -10.13 -17.97
C GLU A 203 0.22 -9.99 -17.69
N SER A 204 0.61 -9.33 -16.60
CA SER A 204 2.02 -9.06 -16.30
C SER A 204 2.87 -10.32 -16.11
N ARG A 205 2.23 -11.48 -15.93
CA ARG A 205 2.85 -12.81 -15.82
C ARG A 205 2.29 -13.81 -16.82
N GLY A 206 1.69 -13.32 -17.93
CA GLY A 206 1.12 -14.17 -18.97
C GLY A 206 -0.12 -14.96 -18.52
N MET A 207 -0.78 -14.52 -17.45
CA MET A 207 -2.06 -15.05 -17.00
C MET A 207 -3.22 -14.21 -17.54
N ASN A 208 -4.44 -14.71 -17.39
CA ASN A 208 -5.66 -14.06 -17.83
C ASN A 208 -6.82 -14.40 -16.90
N TRP A 209 -8.01 -13.95 -17.26
CA TRP A 209 -9.27 -14.17 -16.53
C TRP A 209 -9.56 -15.63 -16.16
N ARG A 210 -9.13 -16.63 -16.98
CA ARG A 210 -9.30 -18.06 -16.68
C ARG A 210 -8.52 -18.47 -15.45
N ASN A 211 -7.25 -18.01 -15.38
CA ASN A 211 -6.39 -18.28 -14.21
C ASN A 211 -6.97 -17.66 -12.92
N THR A 212 -7.63 -16.50 -13.03
CA THR A 212 -8.33 -15.86 -11.91
C THR A 212 -9.48 -16.74 -11.43
N ILE A 213 -10.33 -17.21 -12.35
CA ILE A 213 -11.46 -18.10 -12.02
C ILE A 213 -10.96 -19.43 -11.43
N ASP A 214 -9.98 -20.06 -12.06
CA ASP A 214 -9.44 -21.34 -11.61
C ASP A 214 -8.83 -21.22 -10.19
N THR A 215 -8.09 -20.14 -9.94
CA THR A 215 -7.51 -19.88 -8.62
C THR A 215 -8.62 -19.61 -7.60
N ALA A 216 -9.64 -18.84 -7.93
CA ALA A 216 -10.78 -18.58 -7.06
C ALA A 216 -11.49 -19.87 -6.63
N VAL A 217 -11.70 -20.79 -7.55
CA VAL A 217 -12.28 -22.11 -7.26
C VAL A 217 -11.40 -22.92 -6.30
N VAL A 218 -10.10 -22.96 -6.57
CA VAL A 218 -9.13 -23.71 -5.72
C VAL A 218 -9.12 -23.20 -4.29
N TYR A 219 -9.22 -21.89 -4.08
CA TYR A 219 -9.21 -21.27 -2.75
C TYR A 219 -10.59 -21.11 -2.11
N GLY A 220 -11.65 -21.52 -2.78
CA GLY A 220 -13.01 -21.46 -2.25
C GLY A 220 -13.59 -20.04 -2.18
N ILE A 221 -13.21 -19.17 -3.09
CA ILE A 221 -13.79 -17.83 -3.23
C ILE A 221 -15.21 -17.99 -3.82
N THR A 222 -16.22 -17.60 -3.04
CA THR A 222 -17.65 -17.73 -3.42
C THR A 222 -18.38 -16.40 -3.55
N TRP A 223 -17.70 -15.29 -3.24
CA TRP A 223 -18.22 -13.93 -3.37
C TRP A 223 -17.95 -13.33 -4.76
N ASN A 224 -18.46 -12.11 -4.98
CA ASN A 224 -18.33 -11.42 -6.25
C ASN A 224 -16.87 -11.12 -6.60
N GLN A 225 -16.55 -11.24 -7.88
CA GLN A 225 -15.24 -10.95 -8.42
C GLN A 225 -15.33 -10.05 -9.64
N MET A 226 -14.31 -9.24 -9.83
CA MET A 226 -13.97 -8.56 -11.08
C MET A 226 -12.67 -9.17 -11.58
N ASN A 227 -12.70 -9.86 -12.71
CA ASN A 227 -11.51 -10.30 -13.45
C ASN A 227 -11.22 -9.32 -14.58
N ASN A 228 -10.04 -9.44 -15.19
CA ASN A 228 -9.62 -8.58 -16.30
C ASN A 228 -9.55 -7.08 -15.94
N GLY A 229 -9.14 -6.80 -14.70
CA GLY A 229 -9.05 -5.43 -14.18
C GLY A 229 -7.87 -4.63 -14.73
N HIS A 230 -6.92 -5.29 -15.41
CA HIS A 230 -5.71 -4.66 -15.94
C HIS A 230 -4.96 -3.84 -14.88
N GLN A 231 -4.48 -2.65 -15.27
CA GLN A 231 -3.74 -1.76 -14.37
C GLN A 231 -4.61 -0.64 -13.78
N GLU A 232 -5.71 -0.28 -14.43
CA GLU A 232 -6.46 0.93 -14.11
C GLU A 232 -6.97 0.97 -12.66
N PRO A 233 -7.65 -0.07 -12.11
CA PRO A 233 -8.12 -0.02 -10.73
C PRO A 233 -6.99 0.19 -9.72
N ALA A 234 -5.84 -0.48 -9.93
CA ALA A 234 -4.67 -0.32 -9.06
C ALA A 234 -4.08 1.09 -9.15
N SER A 235 -3.99 1.65 -10.36
CA SER A 235 -3.45 3.01 -10.57
C SER A 235 -4.33 4.08 -9.93
N LEU A 236 -5.66 3.98 -10.06
CA LEU A 236 -6.63 4.92 -9.46
C LEU A 236 -6.54 4.95 -7.94
N TYR A 237 -6.20 3.82 -7.33
CA TYR A 237 -6.06 3.70 -5.87
C TYR A 237 -4.61 3.86 -5.38
N GLY A 238 -3.67 4.19 -6.26
CA GLY A 238 -2.26 4.34 -5.92
C GLY A 238 -1.66 3.06 -5.34
N ILE A 239 -2.09 1.90 -5.83
CA ILE A 239 -1.65 0.58 -5.38
C ILE A 239 -0.37 0.22 -6.12
N ASP A 240 0.75 0.13 -5.39
CA ASP A 240 2.07 -0.22 -5.92
C ASP A 240 2.41 -1.71 -5.75
N GLY A 241 1.61 -2.44 -4.98
CA GLY A 241 1.84 -3.86 -4.69
C GLY A 241 0.58 -4.58 -4.20
N ILE A 242 0.52 -5.88 -4.45
CA ILE A 242 -0.59 -6.76 -4.05
C ILE A 242 -0.06 -7.89 -3.14
N PRO A 243 -0.91 -8.45 -2.24
CA PRO A 243 -2.31 -8.12 -2.00
C PRO A 243 -2.47 -6.71 -1.42
N HIS A 244 -3.55 -6.02 -1.79
CA HIS A 244 -3.91 -4.75 -1.18
C HIS A 244 -5.41 -4.77 -0.87
N VAL A 245 -5.74 -4.72 0.42
CA VAL A 245 -7.12 -4.87 0.89
C VAL A 245 -7.61 -3.56 1.46
N ILE A 246 -8.79 -3.12 1.01
CA ILE A 246 -9.43 -1.87 1.44
C ILE A 246 -10.80 -2.19 2.01
N LEU A 247 -11.10 -1.67 3.21
CA LEU A 247 -12.43 -1.71 3.81
C LEU A 247 -13.15 -0.39 3.54
N PHE A 248 -14.32 -0.49 2.91
CA PHE A 248 -15.23 0.64 2.64
C PHE A 248 -16.42 0.60 3.60
N GLY A 249 -16.84 1.77 4.04
CA GLY A 249 -18.04 1.97 4.83
C GLY A 249 -19.33 1.85 3.99
N PRO A 250 -20.50 1.80 4.66
CA PRO A 250 -21.80 1.68 4.01
C PRO A 250 -22.12 2.83 3.03
N ASP A 251 -21.53 4.00 3.26
CA ASP A 251 -21.63 5.19 2.42
C ASP A 251 -20.58 5.28 1.30
N GLY A 252 -19.64 4.32 1.28
CA GLY A 252 -18.52 4.30 0.33
C GLY A 252 -17.26 5.04 0.80
N THR A 253 -17.23 5.51 2.04
CA THR A 253 -16.01 6.09 2.63
C THR A 253 -14.95 5.00 2.84
N ILE A 254 -13.71 5.27 2.52
CA ILE A 254 -12.57 4.38 2.79
C ILE A 254 -12.31 4.38 4.30
N VAL A 255 -12.57 3.25 4.95
CA VAL A 255 -12.43 3.10 6.41
C VAL A 255 -11.01 2.72 6.80
N LYS A 256 -10.43 1.75 6.06
CA LYS A 256 -9.09 1.23 6.32
C LYS A 256 -8.46 0.67 5.06
N ARG A 257 -7.13 0.81 4.95
CA ARG A 257 -6.34 0.29 3.84
C ARG A 257 -5.28 -0.69 4.32
N GLU A 258 -4.70 -1.46 3.40
CA GLU A 258 -3.57 -2.37 3.61
C GLU A 258 -3.81 -3.44 4.69
N LEU A 259 -5.09 -3.82 4.86
CA LEU A 259 -5.49 -4.82 5.83
C LEU A 259 -4.94 -6.21 5.47
N ARG A 260 -4.33 -6.90 6.45
CA ARG A 260 -3.82 -8.27 6.29
C ARG A 260 -3.87 -9.04 7.61
N GLY A 261 -3.94 -10.37 7.51
CA GLY A 261 -3.84 -11.28 8.65
C GLY A 261 -4.81 -10.91 9.77
N LYS A 262 -4.29 -10.82 10.99
CA LYS A 262 -5.09 -10.49 12.16
C LYS A 262 -5.72 -9.09 12.11
N ALA A 263 -5.04 -8.10 11.57
CA ALA A 263 -5.57 -6.74 11.46
C ALA A 263 -6.81 -6.68 10.56
N LEU A 264 -6.88 -7.50 9.49
CA LEU A 264 -8.05 -7.65 8.65
C LEU A 264 -9.22 -8.25 9.44
N GLU A 265 -9.01 -9.35 10.15
CA GLU A 265 -10.06 -9.98 10.96
C GLU A 265 -10.57 -9.03 12.05
N ASP A 266 -9.68 -8.34 12.77
CA ASP A 266 -10.04 -7.41 13.84
C ASP A 266 -10.86 -6.22 13.31
N ALA A 267 -10.47 -5.66 12.16
CA ALA A 267 -11.20 -4.57 11.51
C ALA A 267 -12.64 -4.99 11.14
N VAL A 268 -12.79 -6.17 10.53
CA VAL A 268 -14.13 -6.70 10.17
C VAL A 268 -14.94 -7.08 11.41
N ALA A 269 -14.33 -7.70 12.41
CA ALA A 269 -15.00 -8.04 13.67
C ALA A 269 -15.55 -6.81 14.41
N ALA A 270 -14.90 -5.67 14.29
CA ALA A 270 -15.33 -4.42 14.92
C ALA A 270 -16.63 -3.86 14.31
N ILE A 271 -16.86 -4.07 13.00
CA ILE A 271 -18.00 -3.50 12.25
C ILE A 271 -19.16 -4.49 12.08
N ALA A 272 -18.93 -5.79 12.22
CA ALA A 272 -19.92 -6.85 11.99
C ALA A 272 -20.82 -7.14 13.22
N LYS A 273 -20.59 -6.44 14.34
CA LYS A 273 -21.34 -6.58 15.60
C LYS A 273 -22.75 -6.00 15.55
#